data_7799b7bdf09ed97f459048df5d69924c
#
_entry.id   7799b7bdf09ed97f459048df5d69924c
#
_cell.length_a   1.000
_cell.length_b   1.000
_cell.length_c   1.000
_cell.angle_alpha   90.00
_cell.angle_beta   90.00
_cell.angle_gamma   90.00
#
_symmetry.space_group_name_H-M   'P 1'
#
loop_
_entity.id
_entity.type
_entity.pdbx_description
1 polymer ?
#
loop_
_entity_poly.entity_id
_entity_poly.type
_entity_poly.pdbx_seq_one_letter_code
_entity_poly.pdbx_strand_id
1 'polypeptide(L)'
;MTYTIGDKINYFFKGDEDNEPCNDVMIVKALKDLDNEEVFKLKPTASNKNVLVKGDYDRSTGKYWATKWHDMNNETLKDGNTLVFTGFIF
;
A
#
# COMPACT_ATOMS: atom_id res chain seq x y z
N MET A 1 -12.17 -12.73 -3.36
CA MET A 1 -12.38 -11.61 -4.29
C MET A 1 -11.06 -11.30 -4.98
N THR A 2 -11.09 -11.16 -6.28
CA THR A 2 -9.89 -10.94 -7.08
C THR A 2 -9.87 -9.52 -7.60
N TYR A 3 -8.72 -8.85 -7.47
CA TYR A 3 -8.51 -7.50 -7.97
C TYR A 3 -7.69 -7.52 -9.24
N THR A 4 -7.90 -6.54 -10.10
CA THR A 4 -7.18 -6.39 -11.37
C THR A 4 -6.49 -5.03 -11.39
N ILE A 5 -5.29 -4.97 -11.97
CA ILE A 5 -4.55 -3.71 -12.11
C ILE A 5 -5.44 -2.68 -12.82
N GLY A 6 -5.53 -1.49 -12.24
CA GLY A 6 -6.38 -0.42 -12.74
C GLY A 6 -7.75 -0.33 -12.10
N ASP A 7 -8.14 -1.32 -11.30
CA ASP A 7 -9.41 -1.27 -10.57
C ASP A 7 -9.43 -0.08 -9.60
N LYS A 8 -10.59 0.57 -9.52
CA LYS A 8 -10.82 1.62 -8.54
C LYS A 8 -11.63 1.04 -7.40
N ILE A 9 -11.12 1.20 -6.18
CA ILE A 9 -11.75 0.70 -4.97
C ILE A 9 -12.22 1.90 -4.15
N ASN A 10 -13.50 1.90 -3.79
CA ASN A 10 -14.06 2.90 -2.92
C ASN A 10 -14.33 2.26 -1.56
N TYR A 11 -13.54 2.67 -0.57
CA TYR A 11 -13.63 2.10 0.77
C TYR A 11 -14.07 3.17 1.76
N PHE A 12 -15.16 2.90 2.46
CA PHE A 12 -15.66 3.78 3.52
C PHE A 12 -15.16 3.27 4.88
N PHE A 13 -14.39 4.10 5.56
CA PHE A 13 -13.93 3.86 6.90
C PHE A 13 -14.86 4.58 7.88
N LYS A 14 -15.49 3.81 8.77
CA LYS A 14 -16.47 4.36 9.73
C LYS A 14 -15.85 5.28 10.77
N GLY A 15 -14.55 5.19 10.94
CA GLY A 15 -13.86 5.88 12.00
C GLY A 15 -13.77 5.04 13.27
N ASP A 16 -12.94 5.50 14.19
CA ASP A 16 -12.79 4.92 15.53
C ASP A 16 -12.52 6.07 16.51
N GLU A 17 -12.13 5.73 17.74
CA GLU A 17 -11.90 6.73 18.79
C GLU A 17 -10.85 7.77 18.41
N ASP A 18 -9.86 7.38 17.61
CA ASP A 18 -8.72 8.22 17.26
C ASP A 18 -8.80 8.78 15.85
N ASN A 19 -9.71 8.28 15.01
CA ASN A 19 -9.78 8.62 13.59
C ASN A 19 -11.20 8.97 13.18
N GLU A 20 -11.33 10.04 12.38
CA GLU A 20 -12.61 10.44 11.82
C GLU A 20 -13.03 9.52 10.68
N PRO A 21 -14.34 9.38 10.42
CA PRO A 21 -14.81 8.66 9.24
C PRO A 21 -14.24 9.27 7.95
N CYS A 22 -13.86 8.43 7.02
CA CYS A 22 -13.39 8.90 5.72
C CYS A 22 -13.81 7.93 4.62
N ASN A 23 -13.80 8.45 3.40
CA ASN A 23 -14.13 7.69 2.21
C ASN A 23 -12.94 7.76 1.27
N ASP A 24 -12.17 6.67 1.20
CA ASP A 24 -10.97 6.60 0.38
C ASP A 24 -11.27 5.98 -0.98
N VAL A 25 -10.72 6.59 -2.00
CA VAL A 25 -10.69 6.00 -3.34
C VAL A 25 -9.26 5.53 -3.59
N MET A 26 -9.12 4.24 -3.88
CA MET A 26 -7.81 3.64 -4.12
C MET A 26 -7.77 3.03 -5.51
N ILE A 27 -6.56 2.90 -6.06
CA ILE A 27 -6.32 2.28 -7.35
C ILE A 27 -5.43 1.06 -7.14
N VAL A 28 -5.77 -0.06 -7.78
CA VAL A 28 -4.97 -1.28 -7.75
C VAL A 28 -3.83 -1.13 -8.74
N LYS A 29 -2.61 -1.35 -8.27
CA LYS A 29 -1.41 -1.34 -9.11
C LYS A 29 -0.50 -2.50 -8.71
N ALA A 30 0.42 -2.86 -9.60
CA ALA A 30 1.52 -3.74 -9.22
C ALA A 30 2.57 -2.93 -8.46
N LEU A 31 3.19 -3.52 -7.44
CA LEU A 31 4.19 -2.82 -6.63
C LEU A 31 5.31 -2.22 -7.49
N LYS A 32 5.75 -2.93 -8.52
CA LYS A 32 6.80 -2.47 -9.43
C LYS A 32 6.45 -1.19 -10.21
N ASP A 33 5.15 -0.89 -10.33
CA ASP A 33 4.67 0.27 -11.09
C ASP A 33 4.54 1.52 -10.23
N LEU A 34 4.79 1.41 -8.93
CA LEU A 34 4.78 2.58 -8.05
C LEU A 34 6.09 3.36 -8.16
N ASP A 35 6.00 4.67 -7.92
CA ASP A 35 7.20 5.50 -7.79
C ASP A 35 7.92 5.18 -6.47
N ASN A 36 9.22 5.47 -6.42
CA ASN A 36 9.96 5.36 -5.18
C ASN A 36 9.32 6.25 -4.10
N GLU A 37 9.27 5.72 -2.89
CA GLU A 37 8.68 6.40 -1.74
C GLU A 37 7.16 6.60 -1.81
N GLU A 38 6.51 6.03 -2.82
CA GLU A 38 5.05 6.05 -2.87
C GLU A 38 4.47 5.15 -1.78
N VAL A 39 3.43 5.64 -1.10
CA VAL A 39 2.77 4.87 -0.04
C VAL A 39 1.71 3.94 -0.63
N PHE A 40 1.52 2.80 -0.01
CA PHE A 40 0.54 1.81 -0.47
C PHE A 40 0.05 0.95 0.69
N LYS A 41 -1.05 0.24 0.45
CA LYS A 41 -1.60 -0.75 1.37
C LYS A 41 -1.66 -2.11 0.69
N LEU A 42 -1.49 -3.16 1.46
CA LEU A 42 -1.60 -4.53 0.93
C LEU A 42 -3.04 -5.00 0.84
N LYS A 43 -3.94 -4.35 1.58
CA LYS A 43 -5.38 -4.63 1.56
C LYS A 43 -6.14 -3.31 1.61
N PRO A 44 -7.27 -3.18 0.89
CA PRO A 44 -8.04 -1.93 0.92
C PRO A 44 -8.61 -1.61 2.31
N THR A 45 -8.79 -2.64 3.14
CA THR A 45 -9.31 -2.50 4.50
C THR A 45 -8.22 -2.24 5.54
N ALA A 46 -6.95 -2.20 5.14
CA ALA A 46 -5.84 -2.00 6.07
C ALA A 46 -5.92 -0.61 6.70
N SER A 47 -5.62 -0.54 7.99
CA SER A 47 -5.58 0.73 8.72
C SER A 47 -4.36 1.55 8.29
N ASN A 48 -4.35 2.84 8.67
CA ASN A 48 -3.20 3.71 8.38
C ASN A 48 -1.93 3.25 9.10
N LYS A 49 -2.05 2.43 10.14
CA LYS A 49 -0.89 1.83 10.82
C LYS A 49 -0.17 0.81 9.95
N ASN A 50 -0.84 0.29 8.93
CA ASN A 50 -0.30 -0.72 8.03
C ASN A 50 0.04 -0.16 6.65
N VAL A 51 0.20 1.15 6.53
CA VAL A 51 0.67 1.79 5.31
C VAL A 51 2.15 1.49 5.14
N LEU A 52 2.53 1.13 3.93
CA LEU A 52 3.90 0.81 3.56
C LEU A 52 4.43 1.84 2.56
N VAL A 53 5.75 1.98 2.53
CA VAL A 53 6.45 2.87 1.59
C VAL A 53 7.32 2.00 0.69
N LYS A 54 7.21 2.21 -0.62
CA LYS A 54 8.04 1.49 -1.58
C LYS A 54 9.48 1.97 -1.50
N GLY A 55 10.41 1.02 -1.34
CA GLY A 55 11.85 1.28 -1.34
C GLY A 55 12.52 0.79 -2.62
N ASP A 56 13.83 0.59 -2.53
CA ASP A 56 14.66 0.24 -3.66
C ASP A 56 14.44 -1.20 -4.13
N TYR A 57 14.76 -1.42 -5.40
CA TYR A 57 14.78 -2.76 -5.97
C TYR A 57 16.02 -3.53 -5.48
N ASP A 58 15.81 -4.72 -4.97
CA ASP A 58 16.91 -5.60 -4.55
C ASP A 58 17.25 -6.59 -5.67
N ARG A 59 18.38 -6.38 -6.29
CA ARG A 59 18.84 -7.20 -7.42
C ARG A 59 19.15 -8.64 -7.02
N SER A 60 19.53 -8.88 -5.77
CA SER A 60 19.90 -10.22 -5.32
C SER A 60 18.68 -11.13 -5.19
N THR A 61 17.52 -10.58 -4.86
CA THR A 61 16.28 -11.35 -4.70
C THR A 61 15.28 -11.12 -5.82
N GLY A 62 15.44 -10.05 -6.61
CA GLY A 62 14.46 -9.67 -7.63
C GLY A 62 13.18 -9.06 -7.04
N LYS A 63 13.23 -8.58 -5.81
CA LYS A 63 12.09 -8.04 -5.10
C LYS A 63 12.33 -6.58 -4.72
N TYR A 64 11.29 -5.92 -4.24
CA TYR A 64 11.35 -4.54 -3.78
C TYR A 64 11.28 -4.47 -2.27
N TRP A 65 12.06 -3.56 -1.69
CA TRP A 65 11.94 -3.25 -0.27
C TRP A 65 10.65 -2.50 0.00
N ALA A 66 10.00 -2.82 1.10
CA ALA A 66 8.83 -2.13 1.59
C ALA A 66 9.01 -1.87 3.08
N THR A 67 8.83 -0.62 3.48
CA THR A 67 9.07 -0.17 4.85
C THR A 67 7.76 0.31 5.44
N LYS A 68 7.46 -0.07 6.69
CA LYS A 68 6.27 0.44 7.36
C LYS A 68 6.43 1.93 7.66
N TRP A 69 5.39 2.72 7.31
CA TRP A 69 5.42 4.16 7.55
C TRP A 69 5.61 4.52 9.02
N HIS A 70 4.93 3.80 9.92
CA HIS A 70 4.99 4.06 11.35
C HIS A 70 6.15 3.37 12.06
N ASP A 71 6.89 2.51 11.36
CA ASP A 71 8.06 1.82 11.89
C ASP A 71 9.07 1.63 10.78
N MET A 72 9.88 2.65 10.58
CA MET A 72 10.87 2.68 9.49
C MET A 72 11.97 1.63 9.63
N ASN A 73 12.07 0.99 10.79
CA ASN A 73 13.01 -0.11 11.00
C ASN A 73 12.45 -1.46 10.56
N ASN A 74 11.16 -1.52 10.25
CA ASN A 74 10.51 -2.75 9.84
C ASN A 74 10.42 -2.80 8.33
N GLU A 75 11.43 -3.42 7.70
CA GLU A 75 11.52 -3.56 6.26
C GLU A 75 11.26 -5.01 5.85
N THR A 76 10.55 -5.19 4.74
CA THR A 76 10.29 -6.50 4.15
C THR A 76 10.55 -6.46 2.66
N LEU A 77 10.80 -7.63 2.06
CA LEU A 77 10.93 -7.78 0.61
C LEU A 77 9.59 -8.27 0.05
N LYS A 78 9.13 -7.63 -1.02
CA LYS A 78 7.87 -7.96 -1.68
C LYS A 78 8.09 -8.12 -3.17
N ASP A 79 7.41 -9.11 -3.76
CA ASP A 79 7.44 -9.33 -5.20
C ASP A 79 6.84 -8.12 -5.93
N GLY A 80 7.50 -7.68 -7.00
CA GLY A 80 7.02 -6.54 -7.80
C GLY A 80 5.66 -6.76 -8.46
N ASN A 81 5.23 -8.01 -8.62
CA ASN A 81 3.91 -8.35 -9.17
C ASN A 81 2.81 -8.37 -8.10
N THR A 82 3.15 -8.11 -6.83
CA THR A 82 2.16 -8.03 -5.77
C THR A 82 1.18 -6.90 -6.05
N LEU A 83 -0.11 -7.19 -6.02
CA LEU A 83 -1.13 -6.15 -6.18
C LEU A 83 -1.24 -5.35 -4.89
N VAL A 84 -1.19 -4.04 -5.04
CA VAL A 84 -1.24 -3.11 -3.92
C VAL A 84 -2.28 -2.03 -4.18
N PHE A 85 -2.65 -1.31 -3.14
CA PHE A 85 -3.69 -0.27 -3.19
C PHE A 85 -3.06 1.07 -2.88
N THR A 86 -3.16 2.00 -3.82
CA THR A 86 -2.52 3.32 -3.72
C THR A 86 -3.51 4.40 -4.16
N GLY A 87 -3.09 5.68 -4.10
CA GLY A 87 -3.94 6.80 -4.48
C GLY A 87 -4.83 7.33 -3.36
N PHE A 88 -4.79 6.72 -2.19
CA PHE A 88 -5.55 7.19 -1.03
C PHE A 88 -4.88 8.41 -0.39
N ILE A 89 -5.67 9.19 0.33
CA ILE A 89 -5.15 10.32 1.10
C ILE A 89 -4.60 9.79 2.43
N PHE A 90 -3.38 10.20 2.71
CA PHE A 90 -2.68 9.70 3.90
C PHE A 90 -2.19 10.85 4.77
#